data_40780b7e00d829c5bfe442affbdd5ef6
#
_entry.id   40780b7e00d829c5bfe442affbdd5ef6
#
_cell.length_a   1.000
_cell.length_b   1.000
_cell.length_c   1.000
_cell.angle_alpha   90.00
_cell.angle_beta   90.00
_cell.angle_gamma   90.00
#
_symmetry.space_group_name_H-M   'P 1'
#
loop_
_entity.id
_entity.type
_entity.pdbx_description
1 polymer ?
#
loop_
_entity_poly.entity_id
_entity_poly.type
_entity_poly.pdbx_seq_one_letter_code
_entity_poly.pdbx_strand_id
1 'polypeptide(L)'
;MKKVGLLVGRERTFPVSLIESINERGGGEVVAELVKVGGVRHDAGVGYDLIIDRISHEVPFYRAFLKRAALEGTVVINNPFWWSADDKFFNFSLATKLGVAIPRTVLLPQKNYMEGITSESLRNLEFPLDWQDIADYVGFPAIIKPFDGGGWKNVSRVNDLEELWQVYDTTDTLCMTLQEMIDWDQFVRCYCIGQQDVMIMPYDPRKGYLSGEQYIHNPTYLSPELAERVAADVLTLNRGLGYDINTVEFAIKDGIPYAIDFMNPAPDAEVASVGEFYHNWLTKAVTDLVFRRLAEPRKENLYRWDNMLNPQPEPPGATQSLAAAASAAQSAAESVLPQSVRDLPSNVVDTVTEFLGQASGVVSGLVNAVTEAPASTGEQAETPVGYTPAQPLAATKRPRAAAGSKKGAAKGSTKRASSPRTKKSTTEGPSET
;
A
#
# COMPACT_ATOMS: atom_id res chain seq x y z
N MET A 1 -27.40 9.31 12.62
CA MET A 1 -27.17 7.98 12.01
C MET A 1 -25.85 8.04 11.28
N LYS A 2 -24.89 7.21 11.67
CA LYS A 2 -23.58 7.10 10.99
C LYS A 2 -23.60 5.97 9.98
N LYS A 3 -22.95 6.16 8.83
CA LYS A 3 -22.91 5.19 7.74
C LYS A 3 -21.54 4.56 7.59
N VAL A 4 -21.50 3.23 7.59
CA VAL A 4 -20.30 2.41 7.37
C VAL A 4 -20.41 1.71 6.02
N GLY A 5 -19.44 1.94 5.15
CA GLY A 5 -19.37 1.29 3.85
C GLY A 5 -18.41 0.12 3.87
N LEU A 6 -18.77 -1.01 3.26
CA LEU A 6 -17.85 -2.11 2.96
C LEU A 6 -17.58 -2.14 1.46
N LEU A 7 -16.33 -1.98 1.09
CA LEU A 7 -15.86 -2.08 -0.29
C LEU A 7 -15.15 -3.42 -0.45
N VAL A 8 -15.82 -4.38 -1.09
CA VAL A 8 -15.45 -5.80 -1.05
C VAL A 8 -15.13 -6.35 -2.43
N GLY A 9 -14.32 -7.42 -2.46
CA GLY A 9 -13.97 -8.16 -3.66
C GLY A 9 -14.76 -9.46 -3.81
N ARG A 10 -14.04 -10.58 -3.82
CA ARG A 10 -14.61 -11.93 -4.04
C ARG A 10 -15.15 -12.57 -2.78
N GLU A 11 -14.95 -11.98 -1.64
CA GLU A 11 -15.37 -12.47 -0.32
C GLU A 11 -16.88 -12.62 -0.25
N ARG A 12 -17.36 -13.63 0.47
CA ARG A 12 -18.77 -13.97 0.57
C ARG A 12 -19.28 -14.01 1.99
N THR A 13 -18.56 -14.68 2.90
CA THR A 13 -19.01 -14.88 4.28
C THR A 13 -18.63 -13.70 5.17
N PHE A 14 -17.39 -13.26 5.12
CA PHE A 14 -16.91 -12.21 6.01
C PHE A 14 -17.64 -10.87 5.87
N PRO A 15 -17.91 -10.34 4.65
CA PRO A 15 -18.65 -9.07 4.53
C PRO A 15 -20.07 -9.16 5.07
N VAL A 16 -20.75 -10.30 4.90
CA VAL A 16 -22.11 -10.50 5.41
C VAL A 16 -22.11 -10.51 6.93
N SER A 17 -21.27 -11.34 7.55
CA SER A 17 -21.14 -11.44 9.01
C SER A 17 -20.75 -10.11 9.64
N LEU A 18 -19.88 -9.34 8.97
CA LEU A 18 -19.44 -8.04 9.48
C LEU A 18 -20.54 -6.98 9.40
N ILE A 19 -21.32 -6.92 8.29
CA ILE A 19 -22.48 -6.03 8.15
C ILE A 19 -23.52 -6.36 9.22
N GLU A 20 -23.85 -7.63 9.40
CA GLU A 20 -24.81 -8.08 10.42
C GLU A 20 -24.36 -7.68 11.83
N SER A 21 -23.11 -7.95 12.18
CA SER A 21 -22.53 -7.61 13.49
C SER A 21 -22.52 -6.11 13.77
N ILE A 22 -22.16 -5.28 12.77
CA ILE A 22 -22.19 -3.82 12.91
C ILE A 22 -23.62 -3.30 13.05
N ASN A 23 -24.56 -3.80 12.26
CA ASN A 23 -25.95 -3.37 12.29
C ASN A 23 -26.66 -3.77 13.58
N GLU A 24 -26.44 -4.99 14.07
CA GLU A 24 -26.96 -5.45 15.34
C GLU A 24 -26.48 -4.55 16.50
N ARG A 25 -25.19 -4.33 16.59
CA ARG A 25 -24.60 -3.49 17.64
C ARG A 25 -24.97 -2.01 17.46
N GLY A 26 -25.13 -1.56 16.22
CA GLY A 26 -25.45 -0.16 15.88
C GLY A 26 -26.85 0.27 16.26
N GLY A 27 -27.81 -0.67 16.40
CA GLY A 27 -29.17 -0.38 16.84
C GLY A 27 -29.90 0.69 16.01
N GLY A 28 -29.51 0.86 14.75
CA GLY A 28 -30.05 1.89 13.84
C GLY A 28 -29.33 3.25 13.92
N GLU A 29 -28.48 3.49 14.91
CA GLU A 29 -27.65 4.70 14.98
C GLU A 29 -26.40 4.60 14.10
N VAL A 30 -25.88 3.38 13.91
CA VAL A 30 -24.78 3.03 12.97
C VAL A 30 -25.32 1.98 12.01
N VAL A 31 -25.19 2.25 10.71
CA VAL A 31 -25.69 1.35 9.66
C VAL A 31 -24.55 1.00 8.71
N ALA A 32 -24.31 -0.30 8.54
CA ALA A 32 -23.34 -0.84 7.60
C ALA A 32 -24.02 -1.38 6.33
N GLU A 33 -23.42 -1.11 5.18
CA GLU A 33 -23.88 -1.57 3.87
C GLU A 33 -22.72 -1.78 2.89
N LEU A 34 -22.97 -2.50 1.79
CA LEU A 34 -22.00 -2.58 0.69
C LEU A 34 -21.93 -1.24 -0.05
N VAL A 35 -20.72 -0.73 -0.25
CA VAL A 35 -20.50 0.47 -1.06
C VAL A 35 -20.88 0.19 -2.51
N LYS A 36 -21.74 1.04 -3.08
CA LYS A 36 -22.07 1.07 -4.49
C LYS A 36 -21.52 2.37 -5.08
N VAL A 37 -20.56 2.27 -5.99
CA VAL A 37 -19.89 3.42 -6.59
C VAL A 37 -19.77 3.22 -8.09
N GLY A 38 -20.19 4.23 -8.86
CA GLY A 38 -20.06 4.32 -10.32
C GLY A 38 -19.03 5.38 -10.70
N GLY A 39 -19.33 6.20 -11.71
CA GLY A 39 -18.50 7.36 -12.05
C GLY A 39 -18.46 8.35 -10.88
N VAL A 40 -17.26 8.77 -10.45
CA VAL A 40 -17.07 9.63 -9.28
C VAL A 40 -16.72 11.04 -9.74
N ARG A 41 -17.50 12.02 -9.33
CA ARG A 41 -17.18 13.43 -9.51
C ARG A 41 -16.24 13.87 -8.40
N HIS A 42 -15.22 14.67 -8.75
CA HIS A 42 -14.23 15.14 -7.78
C HIS A 42 -14.81 16.06 -6.68
N ASP A 43 -15.95 16.69 -6.94
CA ASP A 43 -16.64 17.63 -6.07
C ASP A 43 -17.87 17.03 -5.34
N ALA A 44 -18.19 15.75 -5.58
CA ALA A 44 -19.33 15.10 -4.95
C ALA A 44 -18.98 14.52 -3.58
N GLY A 45 -19.89 14.62 -2.62
CA GLY A 45 -19.75 13.98 -1.31
C GLY A 45 -19.73 12.45 -1.40
N VAL A 46 -19.05 11.80 -0.48
CA VAL A 46 -18.92 10.33 -0.44
C VAL A 46 -20.06 9.65 0.31
N GLY A 47 -20.62 10.32 1.32
CA GLY A 47 -21.82 9.88 2.06
C GLY A 47 -21.58 8.76 3.07
N TYR A 48 -20.33 8.48 3.45
CA TYR A 48 -19.94 7.51 4.48
C TYR A 48 -19.07 8.18 5.55
N ASP A 49 -19.33 7.83 6.81
CA ASP A 49 -18.47 8.24 7.94
C ASP A 49 -17.22 7.38 8.02
N LEU A 50 -17.36 6.08 7.67
CA LEU A 50 -16.25 5.12 7.65
C LEU A 50 -16.42 4.15 6.48
N ILE A 51 -15.31 3.80 5.83
CA ILE A 51 -15.27 2.75 4.80
C ILE A 51 -14.19 1.72 5.15
N ILE A 52 -14.58 0.44 5.13
CA ILE A 52 -13.66 -0.70 5.22
C ILE A 52 -13.32 -1.15 3.82
N ASP A 53 -12.03 -1.10 3.49
CA ASP A 53 -11.50 -1.49 2.18
C ASP A 53 -10.98 -2.93 2.18
N ARG A 54 -11.51 -3.73 1.25
CA ARG A 54 -11.12 -5.12 1.06
C ARG A 54 -10.69 -5.45 -0.37
N ILE A 55 -10.57 -4.44 -1.27
CA ILE A 55 -10.39 -4.71 -2.71
C ILE A 55 -9.50 -3.70 -3.44
N SER A 56 -9.27 -2.52 -2.89
CA SER A 56 -8.61 -1.46 -3.65
C SER A 56 -7.13 -1.73 -3.94
N HIS A 57 -6.53 -2.71 -3.26
CA HIS A 57 -5.20 -3.23 -3.58
C HIS A 57 -5.15 -3.90 -4.97
N GLU A 58 -6.27 -4.48 -5.45
CA GLU A 58 -6.38 -5.05 -6.80
C GLU A 58 -6.92 -4.04 -7.83
N VAL A 59 -7.75 -3.07 -7.39
CA VAL A 59 -8.54 -2.22 -8.30
C VAL A 59 -8.23 -0.74 -8.12
N PRO A 60 -7.41 -0.13 -8.99
CA PRO A 60 -7.00 1.27 -8.90
C PRO A 60 -8.16 2.27 -8.85
N PHE A 61 -9.31 1.99 -9.50
CA PHE A 61 -10.51 2.83 -9.44
C PHE A 61 -10.99 3.00 -7.99
N TYR A 62 -11.10 1.92 -7.24
CA TYR A 62 -11.52 1.97 -5.84
C TYR A 62 -10.51 2.68 -4.96
N ARG A 63 -9.21 2.51 -5.22
CA ARG A 63 -8.15 3.22 -4.50
C ARG A 63 -8.24 4.75 -4.70
N ALA A 64 -8.51 5.20 -5.92
CA ALA A 64 -8.72 6.61 -6.21
C ALA A 64 -9.98 7.15 -5.48
N PHE A 65 -11.08 6.41 -5.48
CA PHE A 65 -12.29 6.74 -4.74
C PHE A 65 -12.02 6.84 -3.23
N LEU A 66 -11.30 5.89 -2.64
CA LEU A 66 -10.99 5.90 -1.21
C LEU A 66 -10.07 7.05 -0.80
N LYS A 67 -9.10 7.43 -1.65
CA LYS A 67 -8.29 8.64 -1.43
C LYS A 67 -9.14 9.91 -1.44
N ARG A 68 -10.13 9.98 -2.34
CA ARG A 68 -11.11 11.06 -2.36
C ARG A 68 -11.99 11.04 -1.10
N ALA A 69 -12.44 9.87 -0.66
CA ALA A 69 -13.23 9.71 0.57
C ALA A 69 -12.45 10.21 1.80
N ALA A 70 -11.17 9.85 1.92
CA ALA A 70 -10.31 10.32 3.00
C ALA A 70 -10.13 11.85 3.01
N LEU A 71 -10.05 12.47 1.83
CA LEU A 71 -10.01 13.94 1.69
C LEU A 71 -11.28 14.60 2.24
N GLU A 72 -12.46 14.00 2.04
CA GLU A 72 -13.73 14.48 2.57
C GLU A 72 -13.91 14.23 4.08
N GLY A 73 -12.98 13.54 4.71
CA GLY A 73 -13.03 13.24 6.13
C GLY A 73 -13.61 11.88 6.48
N THR A 74 -13.98 11.06 5.50
CA THR A 74 -14.33 9.64 5.74
C THR A 74 -13.14 8.90 6.33
N VAL A 75 -13.35 8.16 7.41
CA VAL A 75 -12.33 7.25 7.95
C VAL A 75 -12.21 6.03 7.01
N VAL A 76 -11.05 5.80 6.46
CA VAL A 76 -10.82 4.65 5.57
C VAL A 76 -9.87 3.66 6.24
N ILE A 77 -10.32 2.43 6.41
CA ILE A 77 -9.58 1.29 6.95
C ILE A 77 -9.25 0.31 5.81
N ASN A 78 -7.99 0.09 5.45
CA ASN A 78 -6.78 0.78 5.89
C ASN A 78 -6.62 2.13 5.20
N ASN A 79 -5.79 3.02 5.79
CA ASN A 79 -5.50 4.32 5.18
C ASN A 79 -4.91 4.15 3.77
N PRO A 80 -5.60 4.66 2.71
CA PRO A 80 -5.24 4.38 1.32
C PRO A 80 -3.95 5.06 0.87
N PHE A 81 -3.45 6.05 1.61
CA PHE A 81 -2.19 6.72 1.30
C PHE A 81 -1.00 5.96 1.86
N TRP A 82 -1.14 5.31 3.04
CA TRP A 82 -0.07 4.57 3.66
C TRP A 82 0.17 3.26 2.93
N TRP A 83 -0.80 2.34 2.94
CA TRP A 83 -0.59 1.03 2.35
C TRP A 83 -0.28 1.08 0.85
N SER A 84 -0.76 2.09 0.10
CA SER A 84 -0.48 2.21 -1.34
C SER A 84 0.90 2.80 -1.66
N ALA A 85 1.60 3.30 -0.66
CA ALA A 85 2.98 3.76 -0.77
C ALA A 85 4.00 2.72 -0.25
N ASP A 86 3.50 1.64 0.32
CA ASP A 86 4.32 0.56 0.87
C ASP A 86 4.83 -0.39 -0.23
N ASP A 87 5.98 -0.98 0.07
CA ASP A 87 6.54 -2.13 -0.65
C ASP A 87 7.28 -3.05 0.34
N LYS A 88 7.52 -4.30 -0.08
CA LYS A 88 8.15 -5.30 0.78
C LYS A 88 9.56 -4.92 1.21
N PHE A 89 10.33 -4.25 0.35
CA PHE A 89 11.70 -3.90 0.68
C PHE A 89 11.80 -2.76 1.69
N PHE A 90 10.95 -1.73 1.52
CA PHE A 90 10.79 -0.68 2.53
C PHE A 90 10.36 -1.28 3.87
N ASN A 91 9.38 -2.18 3.85
CA ASN A 91 8.84 -2.82 5.05
C ASN A 91 9.92 -3.62 5.80
N PHE A 92 10.76 -4.38 5.10
CA PHE A 92 11.91 -5.07 5.72
C PHE A 92 12.93 -4.09 6.29
N SER A 93 13.21 -3.01 5.58
CA SER A 93 14.13 -1.96 6.06
C SER A 93 13.60 -1.28 7.33
N LEU A 94 12.30 -1.01 7.38
CA LEU A 94 11.65 -0.45 8.57
C LEU A 94 11.64 -1.45 9.73
N ALA A 95 11.29 -2.71 9.49
CA ALA A 95 11.27 -3.77 10.49
C ALA A 95 12.65 -3.92 11.15
N THR A 96 13.73 -3.89 10.38
CA THR A 96 15.11 -3.90 10.89
C THR A 96 15.35 -2.72 11.84
N LYS A 97 14.94 -1.51 11.48
CA LYS A 97 15.10 -0.31 12.33
C LYS A 97 14.26 -0.36 13.59
N LEU A 98 13.12 -1.06 13.55
CA LEU A 98 12.24 -1.28 14.70
C LEU A 98 12.69 -2.44 15.59
N GLY A 99 13.76 -3.16 15.22
CA GLY A 99 14.31 -4.28 15.98
C GLY A 99 13.55 -5.60 15.84
N VAL A 100 12.67 -5.71 14.82
CA VAL A 100 11.99 -6.96 14.49
C VAL A 100 12.90 -7.79 13.57
N ALA A 101 13.06 -9.06 13.89
CA ALA A 101 13.89 -9.96 13.09
C ALA A 101 13.26 -10.22 11.72
N ILE A 102 14.06 -10.11 10.67
CA ILE A 102 13.68 -10.40 9.27
C ILE A 102 14.76 -11.26 8.61
N PRO A 103 14.42 -12.03 7.57
CA PRO A 103 15.44 -12.70 6.75
C PRO A 103 16.29 -11.67 5.99
N ARG A 104 17.55 -12.01 5.72
CA ARG A 104 18.41 -11.19 4.85
C ARG A 104 17.76 -11.04 3.48
N THR A 105 17.67 -9.82 3.00
CA THR A 105 16.90 -9.49 1.79
C THR A 105 17.65 -8.48 0.94
N VAL A 106 17.69 -8.71 -0.38
CA VAL A 106 18.27 -7.80 -1.38
C VAL A 106 17.20 -7.42 -2.38
N LEU A 107 17.14 -6.14 -2.75
CA LEU A 107 16.30 -5.64 -3.84
C LEU A 107 17.05 -5.82 -5.17
N LEU A 108 16.42 -6.48 -6.13
CA LEU A 108 16.95 -6.70 -7.47
C LEU A 108 16.20 -5.82 -8.47
N PRO A 109 16.90 -5.08 -9.36
CA PRO A 109 16.25 -4.32 -10.39
C PRO A 109 15.50 -5.23 -11.37
N GLN A 110 14.68 -4.66 -12.23
CA GLN A 110 14.04 -5.39 -13.33
C GLN A 110 15.08 -5.95 -14.31
N LYS A 111 14.83 -7.15 -14.86
CA LYS A 111 15.71 -7.78 -15.85
C LYS A 111 15.66 -7.06 -17.20
N ASN A 112 14.46 -6.73 -17.66
CA ASN A 112 14.21 -6.07 -18.95
C ASN A 112 13.77 -4.61 -18.73
N TYR A 113 13.94 -3.78 -19.76
CA TYR A 113 13.45 -2.41 -19.73
C TYR A 113 11.92 -2.36 -19.86
N MET A 114 11.29 -1.52 -19.06
CA MET A 114 9.89 -1.15 -19.25
C MET A 114 9.70 -0.39 -20.55
N GLU A 115 8.50 -0.39 -21.09
CA GLU A 115 8.16 0.36 -22.31
C GLU A 115 8.56 1.85 -22.17
N GLY A 116 9.29 2.35 -23.14
CA GLY A 116 9.78 3.74 -23.17
C GLY A 116 11.02 4.00 -22.30
N ILE A 117 11.55 3.00 -21.59
CA ILE A 117 12.79 3.09 -20.79
C ILE A 117 13.94 2.45 -21.59
N THR A 118 15.09 3.09 -21.56
CA THR A 118 16.33 2.63 -22.20
C THR A 118 17.48 2.64 -21.20
N SER A 119 18.65 2.14 -21.62
CA SER A 119 19.86 2.23 -20.82
C SER A 119 20.21 3.67 -20.41
N GLU A 120 19.90 4.66 -21.26
CA GLU A 120 20.11 6.07 -20.95
C GLU A 120 19.20 6.59 -19.82
N SER A 121 18.04 5.97 -19.64
CA SER A 121 17.13 6.27 -18.53
C SER A 121 17.62 5.71 -17.20
N LEU A 122 18.52 4.72 -17.23
CA LEU A 122 19.01 3.99 -16.06
C LEU A 122 20.48 4.29 -15.72
N ARG A 123 20.91 5.54 -15.93
CA ARG A 123 22.30 5.99 -15.68
C ARG A 123 22.78 5.78 -14.24
N ASN A 124 21.86 5.65 -13.30
CA ASN A 124 22.13 5.44 -11.88
C ASN A 124 22.14 3.96 -11.50
N LEU A 125 21.80 3.07 -12.43
CA LEU A 125 21.87 1.64 -12.19
C LEU A 125 23.30 1.14 -12.43
N GLU A 126 23.88 0.56 -11.40
CA GLU A 126 25.18 -0.09 -11.48
C GLU A 126 25.02 -1.48 -12.12
N PHE A 127 25.79 -1.73 -13.20
CA PHE A 127 25.68 -2.97 -13.96
C PHE A 127 27.08 -3.39 -14.51
N PRO A 128 27.44 -4.69 -14.50
CA PRO A 128 26.64 -5.84 -14.01
C PRO A 128 26.48 -5.84 -12.50
N LEU A 129 25.41 -6.50 -11.99
CA LEU A 129 25.23 -6.72 -10.57
C LEU A 129 26.33 -7.63 -10.03
N ASP A 130 26.78 -7.40 -8.81
CA ASP A 130 27.68 -8.31 -8.10
C ASP A 130 26.88 -9.49 -7.53
N TRP A 131 26.63 -10.47 -8.38
CA TRP A 131 25.85 -11.65 -8.04
C TRP A 131 26.51 -12.50 -6.94
N GLN A 132 27.84 -12.47 -6.84
CA GLN A 132 28.52 -13.23 -5.79
C GLN A 132 28.31 -12.60 -4.42
N ASP A 133 28.44 -11.28 -4.30
CA ASP A 133 28.17 -10.55 -3.06
C ASP A 133 26.71 -10.71 -2.63
N ILE A 134 25.78 -10.64 -3.58
CA ILE A 134 24.34 -10.86 -3.33
C ILE A 134 24.10 -12.27 -2.79
N ALA A 135 24.70 -13.29 -3.42
CA ALA A 135 24.57 -14.69 -3.01
C ALA A 135 25.20 -14.96 -1.65
N ASP A 136 26.38 -14.40 -1.39
CA ASP A 136 27.09 -14.54 -0.11
C ASP A 136 26.32 -13.86 1.04
N TYR A 137 25.66 -12.73 0.76
CA TYR A 137 24.86 -12.03 1.75
C TYR A 137 23.55 -12.77 2.08
N VAL A 138 22.79 -13.20 1.06
CA VAL A 138 21.47 -13.83 1.27
C VAL A 138 21.61 -15.29 1.68
N GLY A 139 22.52 -16.04 1.03
CA GLY A 139 22.65 -17.48 1.16
C GLY A 139 21.61 -18.26 0.37
N PHE A 140 21.82 -19.57 0.25
CA PHE A 140 20.88 -20.50 -0.38
C PHE A 140 20.50 -21.65 0.58
N PRO A 141 19.27 -22.19 0.44
CA PRO A 141 18.21 -21.80 -0.50
C PRO A 141 17.65 -20.42 -0.18
N ALA A 142 17.14 -19.73 -1.22
CA ALA A 142 16.55 -18.42 -1.13
C ALA A 142 15.17 -18.35 -1.82
N ILE A 143 14.40 -17.31 -1.54
CA ILE A 143 13.12 -17.02 -2.19
C ILE A 143 13.27 -15.77 -3.02
N ILE A 144 13.00 -15.85 -4.31
CA ILE A 144 12.85 -14.69 -5.18
C ILE A 144 11.36 -14.39 -5.38
N LYS A 145 10.97 -13.14 -5.14
CA LYS A 145 9.56 -12.69 -5.21
C LYS A 145 9.49 -11.22 -5.62
N PRO A 146 8.39 -10.76 -6.25
CA PRO A 146 8.19 -9.34 -6.52
C PRO A 146 8.25 -8.50 -5.25
N PHE A 147 8.81 -7.28 -5.36
CA PHE A 147 8.88 -6.34 -4.22
C PHE A 147 7.49 -5.83 -3.81
N ASP A 148 6.52 -5.88 -4.70
CA ASP A 148 5.12 -5.55 -4.48
C ASP A 148 4.20 -6.73 -4.83
N GLY A 149 2.92 -6.59 -4.55
CA GLY A 149 1.92 -7.64 -4.84
C GLY A 149 1.86 -8.76 -3.80
N GLY A 150 1.08 -9.79 -4.11
CA GLY A 150 0.79 -10.92 -3.21
C GLY A 150 0.17 -12.10 -3.94
N GLY A 151 -0.38 -13.07 -3.18
CA GLY A 151 -1.07 -14.23 -3.72
C GLY A 151 -0.13 -15.25 -4.37
N TRP A 152 1.11 -15.36 -3.93
CA TRP A 152 2.13 -16.30 -4.42
C TRP A 152 2.48 -16.17 -5.91
N LYS A 153 2.12 -15.05 -6.55
CA LYS A 153 2.44 -14.80 -7.95
C LYS A 153 3.92 -14.49 -8.11
N ASN A 154 4.57 -15.17 -9.06
CA ASN A 154 6.00 -14.98 -9.38
C ASN A 154 6.94 -15.18 -8.17
N VAL A 155 6.56 -16.07 -7.24
CA VAL A 155 7.38 -16.49 -6.10
C VAL A 155 8.05 -17.80 -6.46
N SER A 156 9.38 -17.86 -6.36
CA SER A 156 10.16 -19.06 -6.65
C SER A 156 11.21 -19.30 -5.56
N ARG A 157 11.42 -20.57 -5.23
CA ARG A 157 12.56 -21.01 -4.44
C ARG A 157 13.73 -21.26 -5.40
N VAL A 158 14.91 -20.84 -5.01
CA VAL A 158 16.17 -21.06 -5.74
C VAL A 158 17.19 -21.67 -4.78
N ASN A 159 17.95 -22.64 -5.26
CA ASN A 159 18.88 -23.42 -4.42
C ASN A 159 20.34 -23.04 -4.63
N ASP A 160 20.65 -22.33 -5.70
CA ASP A 160 21.97 -21.87 -6.05
C ASP A 160 21.90 -20.66 -7.01
N LEU A 161 23.06 -20.16 -7.39
CA LEU A 161 23.19 -18.98 -8.25
C LEU A 161 22.71 -19.26 -9.69
N GLU A 162 22.87 -20.48 -10.19
CA GLU A 162 22.44 -20.86 -11.54
C GLU A 162 20.91 -20.87 -11.63
N GLU A 163 20.22 -21.48 -10.66
CA GLU A 163 18.75 -21.43 -10.56
C GLU A 163 18.26 -20.00 -10.38
N LEU A 164 18.96 -19.17 -9.58
CA LEU A 164 18.62 -17.76 -9.40
C LEU A 164 18.64 -17.03 -10.76
N TRP A 165 19.68 -17.20 -11.56
CA TRP A 165 19.76 -16.55 -12.88
C TRP A 165 18.63 -17.04 -13.82
N GLN A 166 18.38 -18.35 -13.84
CA GLN A 166 17.29 -18.91 -14.67
C GLN A 166 15.94 -18.32 -14.31
N VAL A 167 15.62 -18.19 -13.03
CA VAL A 167 14.36 -17.58 -12.57
C VAL A 167 14.35 -16.08 -12.84
N TYR A 168 15.44 -15.37 -12.53
CA TYR A 168 15.54 -13.93 -12.75
C TYR A 168 15.39 -13.55 -14.22
N ASP A 169 15.89 -14.38 -15.13
CA ASP A 169 15.71 -14.18 -16.59
C ASP A 169 14.24 -14.22 -17.02
N THR A 170 13.37 -14.82 -16.24
CA THR A 170 11.92 -14.88 -16.51
C THR A 170 11.11 -13.77 -15.87
N THR A 171 11.71 -12.91 -15.02
CA THR A 171 10.99 -11.87 -14.27
C THR A 171 10.60 -10.65 -15.10
N ASP A 172 11.14 -10.54 -16.30
CA ASP A 172 10.86 -9.49 -17.28
C ASP A 172 11.05 -8.08 -16.67
N THR A 173 10.00 -7.29 -16.60
CA THR A 173 10.00 -5.91 -16.10
C THR A 173 9.71 -5.79 -14.60
N LEU A 174 9.61 -6.91 -13.88
CA LEU A 174 9.35 -6.92 -12.46
C LEU A 174 10.60 -6.57 -11.65
N CYS A 175 10.45 -5.65 -10.71
CA CYS A 175 11.42 -5.45 -9.64
C CYS A 175 11.24 -6.56 -8.60
N MET A 176 12.33 -7.22 -8.20
CA MET A 176 12.28 -8.41 -7.36
C MET A 176 12.99 -8.19 -6.03
N THR A 177 12.64 -9.01 -5.05
CA THR A 177 13.46 -9.21 -3.85
C THR A 177 13.98 -10.64 -3.82
N LEU A 178 15.25 -10.80 -3.47
CA LEU A 178 15.86 -12.08 -3.11
C LEU A 178 15.96 -12.12 -1.58
N GLN A 179 15.36 -13.13 -0.97
CA GLN A 179 15.24 -13.25 0.48
C GLN A 179 15.75 -14.62 0.94
N GLU A 180 16.54 -14.61 2.04
CA GLU A 180 16.95 -15.82 2.75
C GLU A 180 15.74 -16.70 3.08
N MET A 181 15.83 -17.97 2.78
CA MET A 181 14.79 -18.93 3.17
C MET A 181 15.07 -19.43 4.58
N ILE A 182 14.17 -19.11 5.50
CA ILE A 182 14.25 -19.63 6.87
C ILE A 182 13.74 -21.06 6.89
N ASP A 183 14.58 -21.99 7.32
CA ASP A 183 14.20 -23.39 7.58
C ASP A 183 13.57 -23.47 8.98
N TRP A 184 12.24 -23.22 9.02
CA TRP A 184 11.50 -22.97 10.22
C TRP A 184 11.06 -24.25 10.96
N ASP A 185 11.02 -24.15 12.29
CA ASP A 185 10.49 -25.17 13.20
C ASP A 185 8.98 -25.00 13.41
N GLN A 186 8.54 -23.74 13.50
CA GLN A 186 7.15 -23.36 13.66
C GLN A 186 6.83 -22.19 12.71
N PHE A 187 5.57 -22.12 12.28
CA PHE A 187 5.13 -21.05 11.40
C PHE A 187 3.77 -20.52 11.88
N VAL A 188 3.64 -19.22 11.98
CA VAL A 188 2.39 -18.57 12.38
C VAL A 188 2.04 -17.43 11.44
N ARG A 189 0.74 -17.23 11.27
CA ARG A 189 0.16 -16.06 10.64
C ARG A 189 -0.68 -15.34 11.67
N CYS A 190 -0.45 -14.04 11.85
CA CYS A 190 -1.05 -13.29 12.94
C CYS A 190 -1.93 -12.17 12.40
N TYR A 191 -3.21 -12.14 12.75
CA TYR A 191 -4.01 -10.94 12.56
C TYR A 191 -3.58 -9.85 13.53
N CYS A 192 -3.60 -8.60 13.05
CA CYS A 192 -3.55 -7.41 13.87
C CYS A 192 -4.71 -6.49 13.51
N ILE A 193 -5.55 -6.16 14.49
CA ILE A 193 -6.74 -5.33 14.29
C ILE A 193 -6.65 -4.10 15.18
N GLY A 194 -6.73 -2.91 14.53
CA GLY A 194 -6.69 -1.62 15.20
C GLY A 194 -5.41 -1.34 15.97
N GLN A 195 -4.30 -2.01 15.61
CA GLN A 195 -3.00 -1.89 16.27
C GLN A 195 -3.02 -2.25 17.78
N GLN A 196 -3.97 -3.07 18.18
CA GLN A 196 -4.22 -3.48 19.58
C GLN A 196 -4.51 -4.98 19.71
N ASP A 197 -5.42 -5.51 18.90
CA ASP A 197 -5.92 -6.86 19.02
C ASP A 197 -5.09 -7.78 18.12
N VAL A 198 -4.45 -8.79 18.70
CA VAL A 198 -3.61 -9.75 17.97
C VAL A 198 -4.17 -11.15 18.12
N MET A 199 -4.30 -11.88 17.00
CA MET A 199 -4.63 -13.30 16.98
C MET A 199 -3.50 -14.06 16.30
N ILE A 200 -2.82 -14.92 17.05
CA ILE A 200 -1.77 -15.80 16.55
C ILE A 200 -2.43 -17.09 16.05
N MET A 201 -2.22 -17.42 14.78
CA MET A 201 -2.77 -18.58 14.13
C MET A 201 -1.63 -19.51 13.69
N PRO A 202 -1.49 -20.71 14.23
CA PRO A 202 -0.64 -21.74 13.61
C PRO A 202 -1.03 -21.92 12.15
N TYR A 203 -0.04 -21.87 11.27
CA TYR A 203 -0.25 -21.85 9.82
C TYR A 203 0.78 -22.73 9.11
N ASP A 204 0.33 -23.52 8.15
CA ASP A 204 1.23 -24.32 7.30
C ASP A 204 1.13 -23.85 5.84
N PRO A 205 2.10 -23.02 5.36
CA PRO A 205 2.08 -22.50 3.99
C PRO A 205 2.27 -23.59 2.92
N ARG A 206 2.70 -24.78 3.28
CA ARG A 206 2.89 -25.92 2.35
C ARG A 206 1.59 -26.57 1.93
N LYS A 207 0.53 -26.37 2.73
CA LYS A 207 -0.80 -26.87 2.41
C LYS A 207 -1.49 -25.96 1.39
N GLY A 208 -2.23 -26.56 0.45
CA GLY A 208 -2.86 -25.81 -0.64
C GLY A 208 -3.83 -24.74 -0.13
N TYR A 209 -3.79 -23.57 -0.74
CA TYR A 209 -4.55 -22.36 -0.37
C TYR A 209 -6.08 -22.60 -0.18
N LEU A 210 -6.66 -23.56 -0.87
CA LEU A 210 -8.10 -23.85 -0.78
C LEU A 210 -8.39 -25.12 0.01
N SER A 211 -7.41 -25.74 0.68
CA SER A 211 -7.64 -26.98 1.42
C SER A 211 -8.43 -26.79 2.70
N GLY A 212 -8.51 -25.56 3.23
CA GLY A 212 -9.04 -25.30 4.58
C GLY A 212 -8.16 -25.86 5.72
N GLU A 213 -7.03 -26.47 5.38
CA GLU A 213 -6.12 -27.15 6.32
C GLU A 213 -4.90 -26.31 6.70
N GLN A 214 -4.76 -25.11 6.13
CA GLN A 214 -3.61 -24.25 6.40
C GLN A 214 -3.62 -23.69 7.83
N TYR A 215 -4.82 -23.40 8.37
CA TYR A 215 -4.99 -22.83 9.70
C TYR A 215 -5.33 -23.92 10.70
N ILE A 216 -4.56 -24.00 11.77
CA ILE A 216 -4.72 -25.01 12.81
C ILE A 216 -5.09 -24.30 14.11
N HIS A 217 -6.21 -24.67 14.72
CA HIS A 217 -6.57 -24.17 16.04
C HIS A 217 -5.83 -24.97 17.11
N ASN A 218 -4.68 -24.45 17.56
CA ASN A 218 -3.89 -25.02 18.64
C ASN A 218 -3.38 -23.89 19.57
N PRO A 219 -4.04 -23.65 20.70
CA PRO A 219 -3.69 -22.57 21.62
C PRO A 219 -2.35 -22.76 22.35
N THR A 220 -1.79 -23.98 22.31
CA THR A 220 -0.50 -24.31 22.92
C THR A 220 0.62 -24.51 21.91
N TYR A 221 0.43 -24.03 20.67
CA TYR A 221 1.40 -24.20 19.59
C TYR A 221 2.71 -23.47 19.85
N LEU A 222 2.66 -22.28 20.40
CA LEU A 222 3.82 -21.52 20.86
C LEU A 222 3.92 -21.59 22.40
N SER A 223 5.14 -21.48 22.93
CA SER A 223 5.30 -21.21 24.37
C SER A 223 4.74 -19.83 24.73
N PRO A 224 4.33 -19.58 25.96
CA PRO A 224 3.82 -18.28 26.37
C PRO A 224 4.79 -17.13 26.04
N GLU A 225 6.08 -17.31 26.31
CA GLU A 225 7.12 -16.30 26.09
C GLU A 225 7.30 -15.98 24.59
N LEU A 226 7.25 -17.02 23.74
CA LEU A 226 7.35 -16.86 22.32
C LEU A 226 6.08 -16.22 21.73
N ALA A 227 4.91 -16.56 22.24
CA ALA A 227 3.64 -15.95 21.84
C ALA A 227 3.61 -14.45 22.21
N GLU A 228 4.09 -14.09 23.40
CA GLU A 228 4.21 -12.69 23.83
C GLU A 228 5.17 -11.90 22.91
N ARG A 229 6.34 -12.47 22.59
CA ARG A 229 7.29 -11.86 21.66
C ARG A 229 6.68 -11.67 20.27
N VAL A 230 6.05 -12.70 19.70
CA VAL A 230 5.36 -12.61 18.40
C VAL A 230 4.30 -11.52 18.42
N ALA A 231 3.47 -11.46 19.46
CA ALA A 231 2.45 -10.41 19.58
C ALA A 231 3.05 -9.00 19.66
N ALA A 232 4.15 -8.82 20.40
CA ALA A 232 4.87 -7.55 20.47
C ALA A 232 5.43 -7.12 19.10
N ASP A 233 6.04 -8.04 18.35
CA ASP A 233 6.57 -7.80 17.02
C ASP A 233 5.44 -7.47 16.03
N VAL A 234 4.30 -8.15 16.09
CA VAL A 234 3.09 -7.84 15.31
C VAL A 234 2.63 -6.41 15.56
N LEU A 235 2.50 -6.02 16.83
CA LEU A 235 2.06 -4.66 17.19
C LEU A 235 3.07 -3.60 16.76
N THR A 236 4.35 -3.88 16.90
CA THR A 236 5.45 -2.98 16.49
C THR A 236 5.40 -2.72 15.00
N LEU A 237 5.27 -3.76 14.18
CA LEU A 237 5.18 -3.64 12.72
C LEU A 237 3.94 -2.87 12.29
N ASN A 238 2.76 -3.22 12.82
CA ASN A 238 1.51 -2.59 12.40
C ASN A 238 1.41 -1.12 12.83
N ARG A 239 1.96 -0.76 13.99
CA ARG A 239 2.06 0.65 14.44
C ARG A 239 3.04 1.43 13.59
N GLY A 240 4.20 0.84 13.26
CA GLY A 240 5.21 1.47 12.41
C GLY A 240 4.74 1.70 10.97
N LEU A 241 3.96 0.78 10.42
CA LEU A 241 3.42 0.84 9.06
C LEU A 241 2.05 1.54 8.96
N GLY A 242 1.33 1.70 10.08
CA GLY A 242 0.04 2.37 10.10
C GLY A 242 -1.13 1.51 9.63
N TYR A 243 -1.04 0.18 9.69
CA TYR A 243 -2.14 -0.72 9.33
C TYR A 243 -3.14 -0.87 10.47
N ASP A 244 -4.41 -0.70 10.16
CA ASP A 244 -5.52 -0.99 11.08
C ASP A 244 -6.03 -2.44 10.96
N ILE A 245 -5.89 -3.05 9.77
CA ILE A 245 -6.19 -4.46 9.53
C ILE A 245 -5.03 -5.02 8.71
N ASN A 246 -4.36 -6.04 9.24
CA ASN A 246 -3.23 -6.67 8.56
C ASN A 246 -3.03 -8.10 9.05
N THR A 247 -2.27 -8.89 8.29
CA THR A 247 -1.62 -10.10 8.80
C THR A 247 -0.12 -10.02 8.69
N VAL A 248 0.56 -10.61 9.67
CA VAL A 248 2.00 -10.78 9.71
C VAL A 248 2.32 -12.27 9.74
N GLU A 249 3.18 -12.73 8.83
CA GLU A 249 3.66 -14.11 8.78
C GLU A 249 5.05 -14.20 9.40
N PHE A 250 5.21 -15.16 10.32
CA PHE A 250 6.50 -15.46 10.95
C PHE A 250 6.93 -16.89 10.66
N ALA A 251 8.14 -17.02 10.13
CA ALA A 251 8.91 -18.25 10.14
C ALA A 251 9.74 -18.27 11.43
N ILE A 252 9.50 -19.23 12.32
CA ILE A 252 10.16 -19.30 13.62
C ILE A 252 11.25 -20.35 13.56
N LYS A 253 12.49 -19.94 13.83
CA LYS A 253 13.67 -20.81 13.87
C LYS A 253 14.46 -20.58 15.14
N ASP A 254 14.76 -21.64 15.88
CA ASP A 254 15.52 -21.59 17.13
C ASP A 254 14.94 -20.55 18.13
N GLY A 255 13.59 -20.45 18.21
CA GLY A 255 12.88 -19.50 19.06
C GLY A 255 12.93 -18.04 18.59
N ILE A 256 13.44 -17.75 17.39
CA ILE A 256 13.47 -16.42 16.79
C ILE A 256 12.36 -16.30 15.73
N PRO A 257 11.38 -15.41 15.91
CA PRO A 257 10.33 -15.16 14.92
C PRO A 257 10.85 -14.19 13.84
N TYR A 258 11.08 -14.70 12.64
CA TYR A 258 11.45 -13.89 11.48
C TYR A 258 10.19 -13.47 10.74
N ALA A 259 9.91 -12.18 10.67
CA ALA A 259 8.79 -11.65 9.88
C ALA A 259 9.11 -11.74 8.38
N ILE A 260 8.33 -12.52 7.63
CA ILE A 260 8.63 -12.81 6.22
C ILE A 260 7.65 -12.19 5.22
N ASP A 261 6.41 -11.93 5.63
CA ASP A 261 5.41 -11.19 4.87
C ASP A 261 4.44 -10.49 5.82
N PHE A 262 4.27 -9.18 5.65
CA PHE A 262 3.45 -8.37 6.54
C PHE A 262 2.84 -7.13 5.84
N MET A 263 2.67 -7.21 4.52
CA MET A 263 1.94 -6.25 3.71
C MET A 263 0.67 -6.89 3.16
N ASN A 264 -0.36 -7.01 4.00
CA ASN A 264 -1.63 -7.63 3.65
C ASN A 264 -2.83 -6.80 4.15
N PRO A 265 -3.21 -5.73 3.42
CA PRO A 265 -4.28 -4.82 3.85
C PRO A 265 -5.68 -5.44 3.83
N ALA A 266 -5.87 -6.58 3.18
CA ALA A 266 -7.13 -7.30 3.08
C ALA A 266 -6.93 -8.80 3.33
N PRO A 267 -6.53 -9.19 4.56
CA PRO A 267 -6.26 -10.59 4.88
C PRO A 267 -7.49 -11.46 4.73
N ASP A 268 -7.28 -12.71 4.32
CA ASP A 268 -8.35 -13.69 4.18
C ASP A 268 -9.12 -13.88 5.50
N ALA A 269 -10.44 -13.89 5.40
CA ALA A 269 -11.37 -13.96 6.52
C ALA A 269 -12.57 -14.87 6.24
N GLU A 270 -12.55 -15.61 5.13
CA GLU A 270 -13.64 -16.49 4.75
C GLU A 270 -13.70 -17.73 5.66
N VAL A 271 -14.91 -18.11 6.09
CA VAL A 271 -15.12 -19.29 6.95
C VAL A 271 -14.50 -20.54 6.34
N ALA A 272 -14.64 -20.72 5.02
CA ALA A 272 -14.11 -21.88 4.31
C ALA A 272 -12.59 -21.99 4.34
N SER A 273 -11.89 -20.86 4.55
CA SER A 273 -10.44 -20.79 4.59
C SER A 273 -9.89 -20.82 6.02
N VAL A 274 -10.38 -19.90 6.87
CA VAL A 274 -9.80 -19.71 8.21
C VAL A 274 -10.55 -20.51 9.31
N GLY A 275 -11.71 -21.06 9.00
CA GLY A 275 -12.59 -21.72 9.94
C GLY A 275 -13.41 -20.76 10.81
N GLU A 276 -14.47 -21.28 11.44
CA GLU A 276 -15.43 -20.47 12.22
C GLU A 276 -14.78 -19.73 13.37
N PHE A 277 -13.82 -20.36 14.08
CA PHE A 277 -13.19 -19.74 15.25
C PHE A 277 -12.49 -18.42 14.88
N TYR A 278 -11.62 -18.43 13.89
CA TYR A 278 -10.88 -17.25 13.48
C TYR A 278 -11.78 -16.23 12.77
N HIS A 279 -12.74 -16.70 11.96
CA HIS A 279 -13.74 -15.85 11.33
C HIS A 279 -14.54 -15.05 12.37
N ASN A 280 -15.06 -15.71 13.40
CA ASN A 280 -15.87 -15.07 14.44
C ASN A 280 -15.05 -14.08 15.27
N TRP A 281 -13.79 -14.46 15.62
CA TRP A 281 -12.88 -13.56 16.30
C TRP A 281 -12.61 -12.29 15.46
N LEU A 282 -12.31 -12.48 14.18
CA LEU A 282 -12.02 -11.37 13.27
C LEU A 282 -13.24 -10.45 13.07
N THR A 283 -14.41 -11.03 12.86
CA THR A 283 -15.67 -10.27 12.74
C THR A 283 -15.92 -9.41 13.97
N LYS A 284 -15.73 -9.98 15.15
CA LYS A 284 -15.86 -9.25 16.42
C LYS A 284 -14.80 -8.13 16.53
N ALA A 285 -13.52 -8.44 16.29
CA ALA A 285 -12.42 -7.48 16.44
C ALA A 285 -12.55 -6.30 15.47
N VAL A 286 -12.96 -6.57 14.21
CA VAL A 286 -13.20 -5.50 13.22
C VAL A 286 -14.46 -4.70 13.56
N THR A 287 -15.51 -5.34 14.08
CA THR A 287 -16.68 -4.60 14.59
C THR A 287 -16.27 -3.65 15.72
N ASP A 288 -15.49 -4.14 16.69
CA ASP A 288 -14.97 -3.31 17.79
C ASP A 288 -14.11 -2.15 17.26
N LEU A 289 -13.27 -2.39 16.27
CA LEU A 289 -12.47 -1.36 15.60
C LEU A 289 -13.37 -0.28 14.96
N VAL A 290 -14.41 -0.66 14.24
CA VAL A 290 -15.35 0.28 13.60
C VAL A 290 -15.93 1.22 14.62
N PHE A 291 -16.45 0.70 15.74
CA PHE A 291 -17.06 1.56 16.78
C PHE A 291 -16.02 2.44 17.47
N ARG A 292 -14.80 1.95 17.71
CA ARG A 292 -13.70 2.78 18.23
C ARG A 292 -13.39 3.94 17.27
N ARG A 293 -13.20 3.66 15.98
CA ARG A 293 -12.86 4.69 14.96
C ARG A 293 -14.00 5.71 14.76
N LEU A 294 -15.26 5.30 14.88
CA LEU A 294 -16.39 6.21 14.81
C LEU A 294 -16.54 7.09 16.06
N ALA A 295 -16.04 6.66 17.22
CA ALA A 295 -16.06 7.41 18.47
C ALA A 295 -14.85 8.34 18.62
N GLU A 296 -13.71 8.02 17.98
CA GLU A 296 -12.51 8.83 18.04
C GLU A 296 -12.68 10.14 17.25
N PRO A 297 -12.24 11.28 17.78
CA PRO A 297 -12.14 12.48 16.98
C PRO A 297 -11.13 12.25 15.84
N ARG A 298 -11.38 12.87 14.70
CA ARG A 298 -10.42 12.86 13.60
C ARG A 298 -9.07 13.38 14.12
N LYS A 299 -7.98 12.62 13.85
CA LYS A 299 -6.64 13.07 14.20
C LYS A 299 -6.34 14.34 13.41
N GLU A 300 -6.02 15.40 14.12
CA GLU A 300 -5.52 16.64 13.51
C GLU A 300 -4.18 16.37 12.81
N ASN A 301 -3.98 16.98 11.67
CA ASN A 301 -2.74 16.91 10.89
C ASN A 301 -2.35 15.48 10.42
N LEU A 302 -3.33 14.61 10.20
CA LEU A 302 -3.08 13.29 9.65
C LEU A 302 -2.49 13.36 8.24
N TYR A 303 -2.94 14.33 7.45
CA TYR A 303 -2.50 14.56 6.08
C TYR A 303 -1.86 15.94 5.90
N ARG A 304 -0.94 16.04 4.95
CA ARG A 304 -0.21 17.30 4.64
C ARG A 304 -1.13 18.49 4.34
N TRP A 305 -2.29 18.23 3.76
CA TRP A 305 -3.26 19.28 3.40
C TRP A 305 -4.19 19.67 4.53
N ASP A 306 -4.24 18.93 5.65
CA ASP A 306 -5.18 19.23 6.75
C ASP A 306 -5.00 20.65 7.29
N ASN A 307 -3.76 21.09 7.46
CA ASN A 307 -3.45 22.46 7.90
C ASN A 307 -3.81 23.54 6.86
N MET A 308 -3.80 23.17 5.57
CA MET A 308 -4.13 24.11 4.48
C MET A 308 -5.65 24.26 4.33
N LEU A 309 -6.41 23.18 4.52
CA LEU A 309 -7.85 23.17 4.41
C LEU A 309 -8.54 23.66 5.70
N ASN A 310 -7.91 23.45 6.85
CA ASN A 310 -8.39 23.86 8.17
C ASN A 310 -7.25 24.59 8.89
N PRO A 311 -6.87 25.79 8.46
CA PRO A 311 -5.80 26.52 9.11
C PRO A 311 -6.17 26.77 10.57
N GLN A 312 -5.35 26.28 11.49
CA GLN A 312 -5.48 26.61 12.90
C GLN A 312 -5.15 28.10 13.09
N PRO A 313 -5.89 28.82 13.95
CA PRO A 313 -5.52 30.18 14.27
C PRO A 313 -4.09 30.19 14.79
N GLU A 314 -3.26 31.06 14.26
CA GLU A 314 -1.89 31.19 14.75
C GLU A 314 -1.89 31.44 16.26
N PRO A 315 -1.03 30.76 17.04
CA PRO A 315 -0.96 31.02 18.46
C PRO A 315 -0.65 32.50 18.72
N PRO A 316 -1.31 33.15 19.68
CA PRO A 316 -1.10 34.56 19.98
C PRO A 316 0.40 34.81 20.23
N GLY A 317 1.03 35.63 19.39
CA GLY A 317 2.46 35.97 19.46
C GLY A 317 3.35 35.29 18.39
N ALA A 318 2.86 34.39 17.53
CA ALA A 318 3.66 33.78 16.47
C ALA A 318 4.23 34.82 15.49
N THR A 319 3.40 35.79 15.10
CA THR A 319 3.79 36.93 14.25
C THR A 319 4.83 37.83 14.94
N GLN A 320 4.72 38.02 16.27
CA GLN A 320 5.71 38.78 17.03
C GLN A 320 7.04 38.03 17.18
N SER A 321 7.01 36.70 17.30
CA SER A 321 8.23 35.89 17.38
C SER A 321 8.96 35.80 16.02
N LEU A 322 8.22 35.77 14.89
CA LEU A 322 8.82 35.80 13.56
C LEU A 322 9.43 37.18 13.24
N ALA A 323 8.75 38.27 13.62
CA ALA A 323 9.28 39.63 13.50
C ALA A 323 10.52 39.86 14.41
N ALA A 324 10.50 39.33 15.62
CA ALA A 324 11.64 39.36 16.53
C ALA A 324 12.82 38.52 16.04
N ALA A 325 12.54 37.33 15.47
CA ALA A 325 13.57 36.48 14.86
C ALA A 325 14.18 37.11 13.59
N ALA A 326 13.37 37.75 12.76
CA ALA A 326 13.83 38.49 11.60
C ALA A 326 14.72 39.71 12.01
N SER A 327 14.30 40.46 13.03
CA SER A 327 15.08 41.55 13.60
C SER A 327 16.39 41.07 14.25
N ALA A 328 16.36 39.95 14.97
CA ALA A 328 17.56 39.34 15.53
C ALA A 328 18.52 38.80 14.46
N ALA A 329 18.01 38.23 13.38
CA ALA A 329 18.80 37.79 12.22
C ALA A 329 19.45 38.98 11.49
N GLN A 330 18.74 40.08 11.38
CA GLN A 330 19.26 41.34 10.79
C GLN A 330 20.37 41.96 11.64
N SER A 331 20.16 42.03 12.96
CA SER A 331 21.18 42.50 13.91
C SER A 331 22.41 41.59 13.96
N ALA A 332 22.22 40.26 13.83
CA ALA A 332 23.31 39.32 13.77
C ALA A 332 24.11 39.43 12.46
N ALA A 333 23.45 39.66 11.31
CA ALA A 333 24.11 39.91 10.03
C ALA A 333 24.95 41.19 10.04
N GLU A 334 24.45 42.24 10.67
CA GLU A 334 25.20 43.51 10.84
C GLU A 334 26.40 43.37 11.77
N SER A 335 26.32 42.48 12.77
CA SER A 335 27.42 42.26 13.74
C SER A 335 28.57 41.41 13.16
N VAL A 336 28.33 40.62 12.13
CA VAL A 336 29.31 39.66 11.53
C VAL A 336 30.13 40.32 10.40
N LEU A 337 29.80 41.54 9.96
CA LEU A 337 30.60 42.24 8.95
C LEU A 337 32.02 42.46 9.50
N PRO A 338 33.08 41.94 8.83
CA PRO A 338 34.46 42.17 9.24
C PRO A 338 34.76 43.68 9.31
N GLN A 339 35.62 44.10 10.24
CA GLN A 339 36.03 45.50 10.41
C GLN A 339 36.54 46.08 9.10
N SER A 340 37.17 45.25 8.24
CA SER A 340 37.65 45.62 6.91
C SER A 340 36.56 46.03 5.90
N VAL A 341 35.29 45.64 6.13
CA VAL A 341 34.16 46.06 5.28
C VAL A 341 33.53 47.35 5.82
N ARG A 342 33.62 47.60 7.11
CA ARG A 342 33.14 48.87 7.73
C ARG A 342 34.03 50.06 7.44
N ASP A 343 35.29 49.83 7.07
CA ASP A 343 36.27 50.86 6.74
C ASP A 343 36.30 51.19 5.23
N LEU A 344 35.40 50.62 4.43
CA LEU A 344 35.28 50.92 3.00
C LEU A 344 34.51 52.26 2.78
N PRO A 345 34.74 52.94 1.67
CA PRO A 345 33.99 54.16 1.32
C PRO A 345 32.48 53.90 1.32
N SER A 346 31.69 54.86 1.81
CA SER A 346 30.25 54.74 2.05
C SER A 346 29.46 54.18 0.86
N ASN A 347 29.86 54.48 -0.37
CA ASN A 347 29.25 53.96 -1.58
C ASN A 347 29.43 52.43 -1.79
N VAL A 348 30.46 51.81 -1.18
CA VAL A 348 30.68 50.37 -1.25
C VAL A 348 29.93 49.69 -0.11
N VAL A 349 29.89 50.31 1.06
CA VAL A 349 29.09 49.86 2.21
C VAL A 349 27.61 49.90 1.83
N ASP A 350 27.13 50.93 1.15
CA ASP A 350 25.76 51.06 0.67
C ASP A 350 25.42 49.95 -0.33
N THR A 351 26.32 49.58 -1.25
CA THR A 351 26.10 48.49 -2.23
C THR A 351 26.04 47.11 -1.55
N VAL A 352 26.89 46.86 -0.55
CA VAL A 352 26.88 45.60 0.21
C VAL A 352 25.63 45.53 1.09
N THR A 353 25.23 46.64 1.68
CA THR A 353 24.00 46.72 2.50
C THR A 353 22.75 46.58 1.63
N GLU A 354 22.76 47.11 0.42
CA GLU A 354 21.68 46.94 -0.56
C GLU A 354 21.58 45.49 -1.06
N PHE A 355 22.72 44.82 -1.30
CA PHE A 355 22.75 43.40 -1.65
C PHE A 355 22.28 42.50 -0.51
N LEU A 356 22.68 42.78 0.71
CA LEU A 356 22.18 42.10 1.91
C LEU A 356 20.72 42.46 2.19
N GLY A 357 20.27 43.67 1.88
CA GLY A 357 18.89 44.11 1.95
C GLY A 357 18.01 43.45 0.90
N GLN A 358 18.51 43.19 -0.31
CA GLN A 358 17.78 42.40 -1.33
C GLN A 358 17.65 40.93 -0.92
N ALA A 359 18.67 40.31 -0.32
CA ALA A 359 18.58 38.98 0.26
C ALA A 359 17.60 38.90 1.46
N SER A 360 17.56 39.97 2.27
CA SER A 360 16.59 40.14 3.36
C SER A 360 15.19 40.51 2.83
N GLY A 361 15.09 41.23 1.71
CA GLY A 361 13.85 41.55 1.01
C GLY A 361 13.11 40.32 0.47
N VAL A 362 13.84 39.28 0.09
CA VAL A 362 13.26 37.97 -0.27
C VAL A 362 12.63 37.30 0.97
N VAL A 363 13.26 37.44 2.13
CA VAL A 363 12.70 36.93 3.40
C VAL A 363 11.52 37.83 3.85
N SER A 364 11.61 39.15 3.70
CA SER A 364 10.48 40.05 4.02
C SER A 364 9.34 39.96 3.01
N GLY A 365 9.61 39.68 1.74
CA GLY A 365 8.58 39.40 0.73
C GLY A 365 7.84 38.10 1.00
N LEU A 366 8.53 37.07 1.52
CA LEU A 366 7.92 35.85 1.98
C LEU A 366 7.07 36.06 3.26
N VAL A 367 7.52 36.90 4.18
CA VAL A 367 6.77 37.25 5.40
C VAL A 367 5.53 38.10 5.05
N ASN A 368 5.63 39.09 4.16
CA ASN A 368 4.51 39.90 3.74
C ASN A 368 3.48 39.12 2.90
N ALA A 369 3.92 38.16 2.06
CA ALA A 369 3.02 37.29 1.33
C ALA A 369 2.22 36.34 2.25
N VAL A 370 2.73 36.05 3.45
CA VAL A 370 2.04 35.26 4.47
C VAL A 370 1.13 36.13 5.37
N THR A 371 1.45 37.42 5.54
CA THR A 371 0.70 38.34 6.43
C THR A 371 -0.36 39.17 5.73
N GLU A 372 -0.35 39.31 4.39
CA GLU A 372 -1.32 40.06 3.60
C GLU A 372 -2.27 39.18 2.79
N ALA A 373 -2.76 38.07 3.33
CA ALA A 373 -3.92 37.40 2.76
C ALA A 373 -5.17 38.23 3.11
N PRO A 374 -5.88 38.82 2.13
CA PRO A 374 -7.02 39.69 2.43
C PRO A 374 -8.17 38.86 2.99
N ALA A 375 -8.75 39.36 4.09
CA ALA A 375 -10.05 38.94 4.57
C ALA A 375 -11.06 39.07 3.42
N SER A 376 -11.73 37.98 3.06
CA SER A 376 -12.71 37.90 2.00
C SER A 376 -13.89 38.83 2.24
N THR A 377 -13.87 40.01 1.63
CA THR A 377 -15.11 40.77 1.34
C THR A 377 -15.52 40.38 -0.07
N GLY A 378 -16.73 39.83 -0.19
CA GLY A 378 -17.25 39.39 -1.47
C GLY A 378 -17.38 40.54 -2.47
N GLU A 379 -16.53 40.51 -3.47
CA GLU A 379 -16.71 41.27 -4.70
C GLU A 379 -16.20 40.39 -5.86
N GLN A 380 -16.99 40.36 -6.90
CA GLN A 380 -16.79 39.52 -8.09
C GLN A 380 -15.46 39.87 -8.76
N ALA A 381 -14.53 38.92 -8.80
CA ALA A 381 -13.28 39.06 -9.52
C ALA A 381 -13.53 38.77 -11.01
N GLU A 382 -13.24 39.77 -11.83
CA GLU A 382 -13.12 39.67 -13.29
C GLU A 382 -12.02 38.65 -13.66
N THR A 383 -12.35 37.79 -14.62
CA THR A 383 -11.47 36.77 -15.18
C THR A 383 -10.27 37.37 -15.88
N PRO A 384 -9.04 36.90 -15.62
CA PRO A 384 -7.90 37.24 -16.45
C PRO A 384 -8.03 36.59 -17.83
N VAL A 385 -7.96 37.37 -18.85
CA VAL A 385 -7.91 36.98 -20.26
C VAL A 385 -6.57 36.23 -20.51
N GLY A 386 -6.66 35.02 -21.03
CA GLY A 386 -5.51 34.41 -21.73
C GLY A 386 -5.14 32.97 -21.44
N TYR A 387 -6.13 32.05 -21.32
CA TYR A 387 -5.84 30.63 -21.55
C TYR A 387 -6.78 30.09 -22.62
N THR A 388 -6.27 29.89 -23.82
CA THR A 388 -6.98 29.18 -24.89
C THR A 388 -6.74 27.69 -24.71
N PRO A 389 -7.76 26.88 -24.41
CA PRO A 389 -7.57 25.42 -24.37
C PRO A 389 -7.27 24.93 -25.78
N ALA A 390 -6.25 24.10 -25.92
CA ALA A 390 -5.98 23.38 -27.15
C ALA A 390 -7.21 22.58 -27.57
N GLN A 391 -7.65 22.75 -28.80
CA GLN A 391 -8.75 21.99 -29.38
C GLN A 391 -8.42 20.49 -29.36
N PRO A 392 -9.39 19.60 -29.08
CA PRO A 392 -9.16 18.17 -29.16
C PRO A 392 -8.85 17.79 -30.61
N LEU A 393 -7.74 17.10 -30.81
CA LEU A 393 -7.39 16.48 -32.09
C LEU A 393 -8.53 15.60 -32.55
N ALA A 394 -9.05 15.90 -33.73
CA ALA A 394 -10.11 15.12 -34.40
C ALA A 394 -9.67 13.67 -34.55
N ALA A 395 -10.49 12.75 -34.07
CA ALA A 395 -10.30 11.32 -34.21
C ALA A 395 -10.18 10.96 -35.69
N THR A 396 -9.00 10.56 -36.13
CA THR A 396 -8.76 9.99 -37.45
C THR A 396 -9.49 8.65 -37.53
N LYS A 397 -10.52 8.58 -38.37
CA LYS A 397 -11.24 7.36 -38.70
C LYS A 397 -10.25 6.36 -39.33
N ARG A 398 -10.05 5.21 -38.71
CA ARG A 398 -9.39 4.06 -39.32
C ARG A 398 -10.19 3.62 -40.53
N PRO A 399 -9.56 3.28 -41.68
CA PRO A 399 -10.27 2.74 -42.85
C PRO A 399 -10.83 1.35 -42.56
N ARG A 400 -12.10 1.19 -42.82
CA ARG A 400 -12.84 -0.07 -42.77
C ARG A 400 -12.34 -0.96 -43.90
N ALA A 401 -11.74 -2.12 -43.60
CA ALA A 401 -11.37 -3.12 -44.62
C ALA A 401 -12.62 -3.60 -45.35
N ALA A 402 -12.61 -3.48 -46.68
CA ALA A 402 -13.67 -3.91 -47.56
C ALA A 402 -13.74 -5.44 -47.62
N ALA A 403 -14.91 -5.98 -47.34
CA ALA A 403 -15.23 -7.39 -47.58
C ALA A 403 -15.42 -7.61 -49.09
N GLY A 404 -14.45 -8.28 -49.69
CA GLY A 404 -14.55 -8.76 -51.07
C GLY A 404 -15.28 -10.10 -51.14
N SER A 405 -16.46 -10.07 -51.72
CA SER A 405 -17.20 -11.26 -52.12
C SER A 405 -16.56 -11.92 -53.35
N LYS A 406 -16.26 -13.22 -53.30
CA LYS A 406 -16.20 -14.06 -54.52
C LYS A 406 -16.91 -15.38 -54.28
N LYS A 407 -17.98 -15.55 -55.05
CA LYS A 407 -18.67 -16.80 -55.35
C LYS A 407 -17.75 -17.72 -56.16
N GLY A 408 -17.80 -19.00 -55.88
CA GLY A 408 -17.25 -20.02 -56.76
C GLY A 408 -17.63 -21.41 -56.26
N ALA A 409 -18.53 -22.06 -56.99
CA ALA A 409 -19.09 -23.39 -56.77
C ALA A 409 -18.15 -24.51 -57.21
N ALA A 410 -18.22 -25.69 -56.53
CA ALA A 410 -18.44 -27.03 -57.12
C ALA A 410 -18.05 -28.15 -56.12
N LYS A 411 -19.04 -28.93 -55.76
CA LYS A 411 -19.29 -30.38 -55.96
C LYS A 411 -18.16 -31.39 -55.67
N GLY A 412 -18.51 -32.34 -54.83
CA GLY A 412 -17.94 -33.71 -54.75
C GLY A 412 -17.87 -34.21 -53.30
N SER A 413 -18.83 -34.89 -52.78
CA SER A 413 -19.27 -36.27 -52.84
C SER A 413 -18.38 -37.23 -52.03
N THR A 414 -19.07 -37.83 -51.02
CA THR A 414 -19.03 -39.22 -50.53
C THR A 414 -17.96 -39.68 -49.54
N LYS A 415 -18.35 -40.14 -48.42
CA LYS A 415 -18.58 -41.46 -47.78
C LYS A 415 -18.10 -41.51 -46.32
N ARG A 416 -18.91 -41.67 -45.46
CA ARG A 416 -19.41 -42.62 -44.46
C ARG A 416 -18.56 -43.87 -44.23
N ALA A 417 -18.12 -44.09 -42.96
CA ALA A 417 -17.95 -45.38 -42.26
C ALA A 417 -17.72 -45.01 -40.76
N SER A 418 -18.64 -45.17 -39.87
CA SER A 418 -19.14 -46.30 -39.09
C SER A 418 -18.13 -46.91 -38.13
N SER A 419 -18.56 -46.77 -36.84
CA SER A 419 -18.01 -47.42 -35.65
C SER A 419 -17.96 -48.96 -35.75
N PRO A 420 -17.26 -49.65 -34.81
CA PRO A 420 -18.10 -50.38 -33.86
C PRO A 420 -17.62 -50.41 -32.42
N ARG A 421 -18.60 -50.58 -31.61
CA ARG A 421 -18.73 -50.90 -30.21
C ARG A 421 -18.43 -52.39 -29.99
N THR A 422 -17.64 -52.78 -28.97
CA THR A 422 -17.73 -54.11 -28.37
C THR A 422 -17.63 -54.06 -26.84
N LYS A 423 -18.44 -54.92 -26.33
CA LYS A 423 -18.95 -55.13 -24.98
C LYS A 423 -17.99 -55.88 -24.08
N LYS A 424 -18.21 -55.63 -22.76
CA LYS A 424 -18.29 -56.49 -21.59
C LYS A 424 -17.50 -57.82 -21.53
N SER A 425 -16.75 -57.99 -20.42
CA SER A 425 -17.02 -59.16 -19.58
C SER A 425 -16.57 -58.93 -18.12
N THR A 426 -17.45 -59.29 -17.25
CA THR A 426 -17.41 -59.49 -15.79
C THR A 426 -16.55 -60.72 -15.43
N THR A 427 -15.85 -60.65 -14.27
CA THR A 427 -15.81 -61.79 -13.28
C THR A 427 -15.17 -61.30 -11.95
N GLU A 428 -15.94 -61.44 -10.95
CA GLU A 428 -15.83 -61.80 -9.54
C GLU A 428 -14.46 -62.06 -8.92
N GLY A 429 -14.38 -61.61 -7.62
CA GLY A 429 -13.32 -61.82 -6.62
C GLY A 429 -13.11 -63.27 -6.19
N PRO A 430 -12.50 -63.61 -4.98
CA PRO A 430 -12.64 -62.94 -3.68
C PRO A 430 -11.36 -62.88 -2.81
N SER A 431 -11.47 -62.17 -1.66
CA SER A 431 -11.05 -62.36 -0.25
C SER A 431 -9.61 -62.64 0.18
N GLU A 432 -9.28 -61.96 1.32
CA GLU A 432 -8.46 -62.37 2.49
C GLU A 432 -6.90 -62.34 2.32
N THR A 433 -6.25 -61.47 2.95
CA THR A 433 -5.79 -61.43 4.37
C THR A 433 -5.34 -60.00 4.72
#